data_1c5e9878935b26ecc50dacba5e8543cb
#
_entry.id   1c5e9878935b26ecc50dacba5e8543cb
#
_cell.length_a   1.000
_cell.length_b   1.000
_cell.length_c   1.000
_cell.angle_alpha   90.00
_cell.angle_beta   90.00
_cell.angle_gamma   90.00
#
_symmetry.space_group_name_H-M   'P 1'
#
loop_
_entity.id
_entity.type
_entity.pdbx_description
1 polymer ?
#
loop_
_entity_poly.entity_id
_entity_poly.type
_entity_poly.pdbx_seq_one_letter_code
_entity_poly.pdbx_strand_id
1 'polypeptide(L)'
;MLVKKVRELGEQEKLNSIVCSFDMRPLWKEMGITPELLMVGEERQERVKDEVDYLIECPFTESFRQKSAEDFIQEIIHDLFHAKYVVVGTDFTFGCEKRGDVRMLAEYADQYDYQLIVIEKERYRDRIISSTYVKEVVKDGDVGLAEKLLGYPFEVEGTVEH
;
A
#
# COMPACT_ATOMS: atom_id res chain seq x y z
N MET A 1 8.28 1.30 6.81
CA MET A 1 7.53 1.46 8.09
C MET A 1 6.34 0.53 8.23
N LEU A 2 5.31 0.58 7.36
CA LEU A 2 4.13 -0.30 7.46
C LEU A 2 4.51 -1.79 7.47
N VAL A 3 5.26 -2.26 6.47
CA VAL A 3 5.69 -3.66 6.35
C VAL A 3 6.45 -4.13 7.59
N LYS A 4 7.41 -3.32 8.06
CA LYS A 4 8.17 -3.62 9.27
C LYS A 4 7.26 -3.77 10.50
N LYS A 5 6.26 -2.90 10.65
CA LYS A 5 5.31 -2.99 11.77
C LYS A 5 4.44 -4.23 11.71
N VAL A 6 3.98 -4.59 10.50
CA VAL A 6 3.21 -5.83 10.27
C VAL A 6 4.04 -7.05 10.63
N ARG A 7 5.32 -7.12 10.20
CA ARG A 7 6.24 -8.20 10.56
C ARG A 7 6.45 -8.31 12.07
N GLU A 8 6.78 -7.19 12.73
CA GLU A 8 6.98 -7.15 14.19
C GLU A 8 5.76 -7.69 14.94
N LEU A 9 4.56 -7.32 14.53
CA LEU A 9 3.32 -7.82 15.13
C LEU A 9 3.11 -9.31 14.87
N GLY A 10 3.34 -9.76 13.63
CA GLY A 10 3.26 -11.17 13.28
C GLY A 10 4.17 -12.04 14.15
N GLU A 11 5.44 -11.62 14.35
CA GLU A 11 6.40 -12.30 15.19
C GLU A 11 5.99 -12.30 16.67
N GLN A 12 5.53 -11.15 17.21
CA GLN A 12 5.16 -10.99 18.62
C GLN A 12 3.90 -11.77 18.98
N GLU A 13 2.89 -11.71 18.12
CA GLU A 13 1.56 -12.28 18.37
C GLU A 13 1.40 -13.70 17.78
N LYS A 14 2.41 -14.19 17.08
CA LYS A 14 2.41 -15.49 16.36
C LYS A 14 1.28 -15.56 15.33
N LEU A 15 1.09 -14.48 14.60
CA LEU A 15 0.13 -14.34 13.52
C LEU A 15 0.83 -14.29 12.18
N ASN A 16 0.13 -14.69 11.12
CA ASN A 16 0.62 -14.49 9.76
C ASN A 16 0.62 -12.99 9.41
N SER A 17 1.70 -12.53 8.84
CA SER A 17 1.86 -11.17 8.35
C SER A 17 1.44 -11.07 6.88
N ILE A 18 0.51 -10.17 6.56
CA ILE A 18 -0.06 -10.01 5.22
C ILE A 18 0.13 -8.56 4.77
N VAL A 19 0.69 -8.38 3.58
CA VAL A 19 0.62 -7.11 2.85
C VAL A 19 -0.38 -7.25 1.72
N CYS A 20 -1.43 -6.44 1.75
CA CYS A 20 -2.41 -6.33 0.68
C CYS A 20 -2.09 -5.10 -0.17
N SER A 21 -1.85 -5.31 -1.46
CA SER A 21 -1.68 -4.25 -2.44
C SER A 21 -2.75 -4.34 -3.53
N PHE A 22 -3.02 -3.23 -4.20
CA PHE A 22 -4.01 -3.20 -5.27
C PHE A 22 -3.33 -3.10 -6.63
N ASP A 23 -3.63 -4.06 -7.51
CA ASP A 23 -3.22 -4.00 -8.89
C ASP A 23 -4.18 -3.11 -9.68
N MET A 24 -3.72 -1.92 -9.99
CA MET A 24 -4.51 -0.92 -10.74
C MET A 24 -4.49 -1.15 -12.26
N ARG A 25 -3.67 -2.08 -12.78
CA ARG A 25 -3.53 -2.31 -14.23
C ARG A 25 -4.85 -2.62 -14.94
N PRO A 26 -5.78 -3.42 -14.37
CA PRO A 26 -7.07 -3.65 -15.01
C PRO A 26 -7.85 -2.36 -15.23
N LEU A 27 -7.93 -1.50 -14.21
CA LEU A 27 -8.66 -0.23 -14.29
C LEU A 27 -7.96 0.76 -15.23
N TRP A 28 -6.64 0.88 -15.18
CA TRP A 28 -5.89 1.76 -16.09
C TRP A 28 -6.06 1.36 -17.55
N LYS A 29 -6.05 0.05 -17.83
CA LYS A 29 -6.28 -0.48 -19.19
C LYS A 29 -7.68 -0.11 -19.70
N GLU A 30 -8.70 -0.24 -18.86
CA GLU A 30 -10.08 0.11 -19.20
C GLU A 30 -10.22 1.61 -19.44
N MET A 31 -9.55 2.44 -18.65
CA MET A 31 -9.58 3.90 -18.76
C MET A 31 -8.61 4.47 -19.82
N GLY A 32 -7.79 3.64 -20.46
CA GLY A 32 -6.77 4.10 -21.41
C GLY A 32 -5.65 4.94 -20.78
N ILE A 33 -5.35 4.71 -19.49
CA ILE A 33 -4.34 5.45 -18.75
C ILE A 33 -3.01 4.70 -18.80
N THR A 34 -1.92 5.40 -19.16
CA THR A 34 -0.55 4.91 -19.00
C THR A 34 0.04 5.53 -17.73
N PRO A 35 0.20 4.75 -16.65
CA PRO A 35 0.70 5.30 -15.39
C PRO A 35 2.23 5.48 -15.42
N GLU A 36 2.70 6.51 -14.76
CA GLU A 36 4.11 6.61 -14.38
C GLU A 36 4.31 5.83 -13.07
N LEU A 37 5.00 4.70 -13.10
CA LEU A 37 5.27 3.88 -11.93
C LEU A 37 6.68 4.16 -11.40
N LEU A 38 6.83 4.22 -10.08
CA LEU A 38 8.13 4.25 -9.40
C LEU A 38 8.73 2.86 -9.26
N MET A 39 7.88 1.84 -9.36
CA MET A 39 8.26 0.45 -9.15
C MET A 39 7.25 -0.44 -9.88
N VAL A 40 7.73 -1.42 -10.61
CA VAL A 40 6.88 -2.44 -11.24
C VAL A 40 6.47 -3.53 -10.24
N GLY A 41 5.43 -4.32 -10.60
CA GLY A 41 4.87 -5.32 -9.67
C GLY A 41 5.89 -6.36 -9.20
N GLU A 42 6.71 -6.88 -10.11
CA GLU A 42 7.76 -7.88 -9.82
C GLU A 42 8.81 -7.34 -8.85
N GLU A 43 9.27 -6.11 -9.03
CA GLU A 43 10.20 -5.44 -8.13
C GLU A 43 9.59 -5.27 -6.72
N ARG A 44 8.30 -4.93 -6.64
CA ARG A 44 7.59 -4.85 -5.35
C ARG A 44 7.55 -6.20 -4.65
N GLN A 45 7.21 -7.25 -5.38
CA GLN A 45 7.18 -8.61 -4.84
C GLN A 45 8.55 -9.02 -4.29
N GLU A 46 9.61 -8.78 -5.06
CA GLU A 46 10.98 -9.08 -4.64
C GLU A 46 11.39 -8.36 -3.35
N ARG A 47 11.01 -7.08 -3.20
CA ARG A 47 11.34 -6.28 -2.01
C ARG A 47 10.56 -6.68 -0.75
N VAL A 48 9.42 -7.29 -0.90
CA VAL A 48 8.52 -7.61 0.23
C VAL A 48 8.54 -9.10 0.59
N LYS A 49 9.00 -9.98 -0.30
CA LYS A 49 8.92 -11.44 -0.14
C LYS A 49 9.53 -11.99 1.14
N ASP A 50 10.62 -11.37 1.62
CA ASP A 50 11.35 -11.82 2.82
C ASP A 50 10.93 -11.03 4.08
N GLU A 51 9.99 -10.10 3.93
CA GLU A 51 9.55 -9.21 5.01
C GLU A 51 8.21 -9.61 5.63
N VAL A 52 7.38 -10.38 4.90
CA VAL A 52 6.06 -10.83 5.36
C VAL A 52 5.76 -12.23 4.86
N ASP A 53 4.83 -12.92 5.52
CA ASP A 53 4.45 -14.28 5.14
C ASP A 53 3.66 -14.31 3.82
N TYR A 54 2.85 -13.28 3.56
CA TYR A 54 2.01 -13.20 2.36
C TYR A 54 1.99 -11.79 1.77
N LEU A 55 2.23 -11.71 0.46
CA LEU A 55 1.91 -10.54 -0.35
C LEU A 55 0.71 -10.89 -1.24
N ILE A 56 -0.39 -10.19 -1.05
CA ILE A 56 -1.62 -10.39 -1.81
C ILE A 56 -1.82 -9.18 -2.73
N GLU A 57 -1.86 -9.42 -4.03
CA GLU A 57 -2.21 -8.40 -5.03
C GLU A 57 -3.68 -8.57 -5.43
N CYS A 58 -4.51 -7.65 -4.96
CA CYS A 58 -5.94 -7.62 -5.30
C CYS A 58 -6.15 -6.88 -6.63
N PRO A 59 -6.74 -7.50 -7.67
CA PRO A 59 -7.08 -6.81 -8.89
C PRO A 59 -8.08 -5.67 -8.61
N PHE A 60 -7.71 -4.43 -8.92
CA PHE A 60 -8.59 -3.28 -8.75
C PHE A 60 -9.48 -3.14 -9.99
N THR A 61 -10.57 -3.91 -10.01
CA THR A 61 -11.58 -3.91 -11.07
C THR A 61 -12.64 -2.84 -10.83
N GLU A 62 -13.46 -2.56 -11.82
CA GLU A 62 -14.62 -1.66 -11.65
C GLU A 62 -15.57 -2.14 -10.55
N SER A 63 -15.85 -3.44 -10.46
CA SER A 63 -16.67 -4.00 -9.38
C SER A 63 -16.04 -3.82 -8.00
N PHE A 64 -14.72 -3.94 -7.89
CA PHE A 64 -14.02 -3.67 -6.64
C PHE A 64 -14.05 -2.18 -6.28
N ARG A 65 -13.91 -1.30 -7.27
CA ARG A 65 -13.98 0.15 -7.11
C ARG A 65 -15.33 0.63 -6.56
N GLN A 66 -16.41 -0.08 -6.91
CA GLN A 66 -17.79 0.23 -6.46
C GLN A 66 -18.12 -0.36 -5.09
N LYS A 67 -17.24 -1.18 -4.49
CA LYS A 67 -17.46 -1.77 -3.17
C LYS A 67 -17.59 -0.66 -2.12
N SER A 68 -18.62 -0.74 -1.26
CA SER A 68 -18.79 0.20 -0.15
C SER A 68 -17.63 0.11 0.85
N ALA A 69 -17.48 1.10 1.69
CA ALA A 69 -16.46 1.06 2.74
C ALA A 69 -16.79 -0.01 3.79
N GLU A 70 -18.06 -0.16 4.12
CA GLU A 70 -18.59 -1.18 5.02
C GLU A 70 -18.30 -2.59 4.50
N ASP A 71 -18.62 -2.86 3.21
CA ASP A 71 -18.35 -4.15 2.58
C ASP A 71 -16.85 -4.45 2.52
N PHE A 72 -16.01 -3.44 2.33
CA PHE A 72 -14.56 -3.62 2.37
C PHE A 72 -14.09 -4.08 3.75
N ILE A 73 -14.59 -3.48 4.82
CA ILE A 73 -14.24 -3.89 6.19
C ILE A 73 -14.74 -5.32 6.45
N GLN A 74 -16.00 -5.59 6.14
CA GLN A 74 -16.59 -6.89 6.40
C GLN A 74 -15.95 -7.99 5.53
N GLU A 75 -16.00 -7.87 4.22
CA GLU A 75 -15.62 -8.96 3.32
C GLU A 75 -14.11 -9.13 3.21
N ILE A 76 -13.32 -8.05 3.28
CA ILE A 76 -11.87 -8.12 3.08
C ILE A 76 -11.13 -8.22 4.40
N ILE A 77 -11.36 -7.27 5.32
CA ILE A 77 -10.60 -7.24 6.58
C ILE A 77 -11.05 -8.38 7.51
N HIS A 78 -12.35 -8.57 7.67
CA HIS A 78 -12.89 -9.57 8.59
C HIS A 78 -12.99 -10.96 7.94
N ASP A 79 -13.81 -11.12 6.87
CA ASP A 79 -14.16 -12.44 6.34
C ASP A 79 -13.01 -13.12 5.57
N LEU A 80 -12.23 -12.34 4.78
CA LEU A 80 -11.15 -12.89 3.98
C LEU A 80 -9.84 -13.02 4.77
N PHE A 81 -9.42 -11.95 5.45
CA PHE A 81 -8.14 -11.93 6.15
C PHE A 81 -8.23 -12.36 7.60
N HIS A 82 -9.41 -12.39 8.21
CA HIS A 82 -9.58 -12.64 9.65
C HIS A 82 -8.61 -11.81 10.48
N ALA A 83 -8.44 -10.53 10.09
CA ALA A 83 -7.40 -9.66 10.61
C ALA A 83 -7.58 -9.42 12.10
N LYS A 84 -6.52 -9.65 12.88
CA LYS A 84 -6.45 -9.26 14.31
C LYS A 84 -5.81 -7.88 14.49
N TYR A 85 -4.99 -7.48 13.55
CA TYR A 85 -4.38 -6.16 13.48
C TYR A 85 -4.53 -5.60 12.07
N VAL A 86 -4.94 -4.34 11.98
CA VAL A 86 -5.01 -3.57 10.74
C VAL A 86 -4.02 -2.43 10.83
N VAL A 87 -3.01 -2.42 9.97
CA VAL A 87 -1.93 -1.43 9.99
C VAL A 87 -2.03 -0.57 8.73
N VAL A 88 -2.28 0.71 8.91
CA VAL A 88 -2.49 1.66 7.81
C VAL A 88 -1.75 2.99 8.02
N GLY A 89 -1.56 3.76 6.97
CA GLY A 89 -1.09 5.15 7.07
C GLY A 89 -2.21 6.12 7.44
N THR A 90 -1.84 7.29 7.94
CA THR A 90 -2.79 8.35 8.35
C THR A 90 -3.71 8.84 7.23
N ASP A 91 -3.32 8.67 5.97
CA ASP A 91 -4.08 9.08 4.78
C ASP A 91 -4.76 7.91 4.06
N PHE A 92 -4.86 6.77 4.72
CA PHE A 92 -5.50 5.60 4.13
C PHE A 92 -6.98 5.87 3.90
N THR A 93 -7.42 5.63 2.67
CA THR A 93 -8.82 5.71 2.26
C THR A 93 -9.21 4.48 1.46
N PHE A 94 -10.45 4.05 1.57
CA PHE A 94 -10.97 2.84 0.93
C PHE A 94 -12.46 2.97 0.61
N GLY A 95 -12.98 1.95 -0.08
CA GLY A 95 -14.36 1.93 -0.51
C GLY A 95 -14.67 2.88 -1.68
N CYS A 96 -15.88 2.79 -2.18
CA CYS A 96 -16.36 3.61 -3.29
C CYS A 96 -16.24 5.11 -2.94
N GLU A 97 -15.74 5.91 -3.89
CA GLU A 97 -15.52 7.35 -3.72
C GLU A 97 -14.64 7.72 -2.51
N LYS A 98 -13.82 6.77 -2.00
CA LYS A 98 -12.96 6.97 -0.82
C LYS A 98 -13.74 7.38 0.43
N ARG A 99 -14.95 6.85 0.62
CA ARG A 99 -15.79 7.18 1.77
C ARG A 99 -15.28 6.60 3.08
N GLY A 100 -14.53 5.51 3.02
CA GLY A 100 -13.84 4.93 4.17
C GLY A 100 -12.53 5.63 4.47
N ASP A 101 -12.25 5.87 5.72
CA ASP A 101 -11.01 6.43 6.24
C ASP A 101 -10.57 5.73 7.53
N VAL A 102 -9.51 6.23 8.14
CA VAL A 102 -8.96 5.72 9.40
C VAL A 102 -9.97 5.79 10.56
N ARG A 103 -10.86 6.78 10.57
CA ARG A 103 -11.87 6.94 11.64
C ARG A 103 -12.91 5.84 11.54
N MET A 104 -13.36 5.57 10.31
CA MET A 104 -14.29 4.48 10.07
C MET A 104 -13.68 3.12 10.47
N LEU A 105 -12.40 2.87 10.15
CA LEU A 105 -11.72 1.67 10.64
C LEU A 105 -11.71 1.59 12.18
N ALA A 106 -11.51 2.70 12.87
CA ALA A 106 -11.55 2.73 14.34
C ALA A 106 -12.94 2.47 14.91
N GLU A 107 -14.00 2.99 14.27
CA GLU A 107 -15.39 2.78 14.67
C GLU A 107 -15.82 1.32 14.56
N TYR A 108 -15.33 0.60 13.53
CA TYR A 108 -15.67 -0.80 13.31
C TYR A 108 -14.74 -1.80 14.01
N ALA A 109 -13.67 -1.32 14.66
CA ALA A 109 -12.66 -2.19 15.26
C ALA A 109 -13.24 -3.16 16.31
N ASP A 110 -14.07 -2.67 17.20
CA ASP A 110 -14.71 -3.49 18.24
C ASP A 110 -15.72 -4.49 17.65
N GLN A 111 -16.46 -4.08 16.62
CA GLN A 111 -17.46 -4.93 15.96
C GLN A 111 -16.83 -6.14 15.27
N TYR A 112 -15.66 -5.96 14.66
CA TYR A 112 -14.98 -7.01 13.88
C TYR A 112 -13.75 -7.59 14.58
N ASP A 113 -13.55 -7.29 15.88
CA ASP A 113 -12.51 -7.86 16.75
C ASP A 113 -11.10 -7.72 16.16
N TYR A 114 -10.74 -6.51 15.72
CA TYR A 114 -9.37 -6.18 15.30
C TYR A 114 -8.85 -4.93 16.03
N GLN A 115 -7.53 -4.82 16.11
CA GLN A 115 -6.85 -3.62 16.59
C GLN A 115 -6.35 -2.78 15.42
N LEU A 116 -6.66 -1.49 15.43
CA LEU A 116 -6.19 -0.55 14.42
C LEU A 116 -4.87 0.09 14.87
N ILE A 117 -3.87 0.04 14.00
CA ILE A 117 -2.59 0.72 14.18
C ILE A 117 -2.38 1.70 13.02
N VAL A 118 -2.30 2.96 13.37
CA VAL A 118 -2.12 4.05 12.40
C VAL A 118 -0.67 4.53 12.45
N ILE A 119 0.01 4.48 11.32
CA ILE A 119 1.41 4.89 11.18
C ILE A 119 1.47 6.26 10.50
N GLU A 120 2.14 7.19 11.14
CA GLU A 120 2.40 8.50 10.54
C GLU A 120 3.40 8.36 9.38
N LYS A 121 3.20 9.17 8.35
CA LYS A 121 4.13 9.23 7.23
C LYS A 121 5.46 9.83 7.64
N GLU A 122 6.53 9.26 7.13
CA GLU A 122 7.86 9.84 7.27
C GLU A 122 7.95 11.19 6.56
N ARG A 123 8.78 12.05 7.11
CA ARG A 123 9.05 13.37 6.54
C ARG A 123 10.53 13.48 6.23
N TYR A 124 10.82 14.12 5.12
CA TYR A 124 12.16 14.59 4.82
C TYR A 124 12.15 16.11 4.89
N ARG A 125 12.87 16.67 5.86
CA ARG A 125 12.74 18.08 6.25
C ARG A 125 11.27 18.40 6.58
N ASP A 126 10.68 19.38 5.93
CA ASP A 126 9.30 19.80 6.19
C ASP A 126 8.25 19.16 5.26
N ARG A 127 8.68 18.26 4.37
CA ARG A 127 7.79 17.64 3.37
C ARG A 127 7.56 16.15 3.67
N ILE A 128 6.29 15.72 3.57
CA ILE A 128 5.91 14.30 3.70
C ILE A 128 6.49 13.50 2.51
N ILE A 129 7.13 12.37 2.81
CA ILE A 129 7.59 11.43 1.80
C ILE A 129 6.37 10.74 1.17
N SER A 130 6.22 10.88 -0.14
CA SER A 130 5.14 10.30 -0.93
C SER A 130 5.63 9.92 -2.32
N SER A 131 4.92 9.03 -3.00
CA SER A 131 5.24 8.67 -4.39
C SER A 131 5.26 9.89 -5.32
N THR A 132 4.39 10.87 -5.10
CA THR A 132 4.38 12.12 -5.86
C THR A 132 5.66 12.90 -5.65
N TYR A 133 6.11 13.03 -4.38
CA TYR A 133 7.35 13.74 -4.08
C TYR A 133 8.57 13.05 -4.71
N VAL A 134 8.64 11.72 -4.62
CA VAL A 134 9.75 10.98 -5.25
C VAL A 134 9.74 11.16 -6.78
N LYS A 135 8.57 11.10 -7.43
CA LYS A 135 8.45 11.33 -8.88
C LYS A 135 8.90 12.72 -9.31
N GLU A 136 8.56 13.76 -8.54
CA GLU A 136 9.04 15.13 -8.80
C GLU A 136 10.57 15.17 -8.74
N VAL A 137 11.17 14.64 -7.69
CA VAL A 137 12.61 14.60 -7.49
C VAL A 137 13.33 13.83 -8.62
N VAL A 138 12.77 12.69 -9.06
CA VAL A 138 13.30 11.93 -10.19
C VAL A 138 13.22 12.73 -11.50
N LYS A 139 12.10 13.43 -11.74
CA LYS A 139 11.92 14.30 -12.92
C LYS A 139 12.91 15.48 -12.94
N ASP A 140 13.26 15.99 -11.78
CA ASP A 140 14.26 17.04 -11.61
C ASP A 140 15.71 16.53 -11.75
N GLY A 141 15.89 15.21 -11.88
CA GLY A 141 17.19 14.56 -12.03
C GLY A 141 17.99 14.38 -10.75
N ASP A 142 17.42 14.68 -9.57
CA ASP A 142 18.09 14.48 -8.29
C ASP A 142 17.92 13.03 -7.78
N VAL A 143 18.59 12.10 -8.46
CA VAL A 143 18.55 10.66 -8.11
C VAL A 143 19.05 10.41 -6.69
N GLY A 144 20.05 11.16 -6.23
CA GLY A 144 20.58 11.00 -4.86
C GLY A 144 19.57 11.36 -3.78
N LEU A 145 18.70 12.34 -4.01
CA LEU A 145 17.59 12.63 -3.11
C LEU A 145 16.49 11.59 -3.25
N ALA A 146 16.18 11.12 -4.48
CA ALA A 146 15.19 10.08 -4.69
C ALA A 146 15.53 8.80 -3.90
N GLU A 147 16.78 8.34 -3.93
CA GLU A 147 17.27 7.19 -3.16
C GLU A 147 17.11 7.40 -1.64
N LYS A 148 17.42 8.60 -1.15
CA LYS A 148 17.21 8.92 0.27
C LYS A 148 15.76 8.87 0.68
N LEU A 149 14.85 9.34 -0.18
CA LEU A 149 13.41 9.31 0.08
C LEU A 149 12.84 7.89 0.00
N LEU A 150 13.35 7.07 -0.91
CA LEU A 150 12.96 5.68 -1.08
C LEU A 150 13.54 4.76 0.00
N GLY A 151 14.75 5.07 0.49
CA GLY A 151 15.50 4.21 1.40
C GLY A 151 16.23 3.05 0.70
N TYR A 152 16.30 3.07 -0.64
CA TYR A 152 16.98 2.09 -1.49
C TYR A 152 17.40 2.74 -2.83
N PRO A 153 18.35 2.12 -3.58
CA PRO A 153 18.77 2.61 -4.89
C PRO A 153 17.59 2.71 -5.85
N PHE A 154 17.57 3.80 -6.64
CA PHE A 154 16.59 3.96 -7.71
C PHE A 154 17.09 3.25 -8.96
N GLU A 155 16.35 2.26 -9.42
CA GLU A 155 16.69 1.42 -10.56
C GLU A 155 15.72 1.68 -11.71
N VAL A 156 16.22 1.60 -12.95
CA VAL A 156 15.44 1.68 -14.17
C VAL A 156 15.82 0.49 -15.05
N GLU A 157 14.85 -0.35 -15.35
CA GLU A 157 15.01 -1.44 -16.30
C GLU A 157 14.55 -1.00 -17.69
N GLY A 158 15.30 -1.40 -18.71
CA GLY A 158 14.96 -1.12 -20.11
C GLY A 158 15.75 -1.97 -21.09
N THR A 159 15.22 -2.12 -22.29
CA THR A 159 15.91 -2.77 -23.40
C THR A 159 16.71 -1.73 -24.18
N VAL A 160 17.99 -2.01 -24.40
CA VAL A 160 18.82 -1.17 -25.27
C VAL A 160 18.50 -1.50 -26.71
N GLU A 161 17.94 -0.53 -27.45
CA GLU A 161 17.76 -0.62 -28.90
C GLU A 161 18.92 0.09 -29.62
N HIS A 162 19.42 -0.51 -30.69
CA HIS A 162 20.52 0.01 -31.52
C HIS A 162 20.00 0.57 -32.83
#